data_0fe79e95f0235a0e877854446a635e18
#
_entry.id   0fe79e95f0235a0e877854446a635e18
#
_cell.length_a   1.000
_cell.length_b   1.000
_cell.length_c   1.000
_cell.angle_alpha   90.00
_cell.angle_beta   90.00
_cell.angle_gamma   90.00
#
_symmetry.space_group_name_H-M   'P 1'
#
loop_
_entity.id
_entity.type
_entity.pdbx_description
1 polymer ?
#
loop_
_entity_poly.entity_id
_entity_poly.type
_entity_poly.pdbx_seq_one_letter_code
_entity_poly.pdbx_strand_id
1 'polypeptide(L)' 'MYALLILDMQVGLVQGPDKPWQAQALISTLNSLMSDARQSHTPIFLARHTGPAGSPIEPGSPLTQIVQELELRGDEAIFN' A
#
# COMPACT_ATOMS: atom_id res chain seq x y z
N MET A 1 21.52 -7.80 -1.81
CA MET A 1 20.59 -6.92 -1.05
C MET A 1 19.20 -7.05 -1.60
N TYR A 2 18.22 -7.08 -0.73
CA TYR A 2 16.80 -7.22 -1.11
C TYR A 2 16.01 -6.04 -0.60
N ALA A 3 14.87 -5.80 -1.23
CA ALA A 3 13.90 -4.81 -0.78
C ALA A 3 12.50 -5.34 -1.04
N LEU A 4 11.53 -4.94 -0.23
CA LEU A 4 10.12 -5.26 -0.43
C LEU A 4 9.44 -4.04 -1.03
N LEU A 5 8.81 -4.20 -2.20
CA LEU A 5 8.07 -3.13 -2.87
C LEU A 5 6.59 -3.51 -2.93
N ILE A 6 5.74 -2.64 -2.39
CA ILE A 6 4.29 -2.83 -2.37
C ILE A 6 3.66 -1.75 -3.25
N LEU A 7 2.83 -2.17 -4.20
CA LEU A 7 2.23 -1.29 -5.19
C LEU A 7 0.71 -1.18 -4.97
N ASP A 8 0.21 0.05 -5.02
CA ASP A 8 -1.23 0.34 -5.19
C ASP A 8 -2.14 -0.18 -4.08
N MET A 9 -1.64 -0.35 -2.85
CA MET A 9 -2.48 -0.75 -1.71
C MET A 9 -3.18 0.48 -1.12
N GLN A 10 -4.10 1.03 -1.90
CA GLN A 10 -4.79 2.29 -1.65
C GLN A 10 -6.30 2.06 -1.49
N VAL A 11 -6.94 2.94 -0.72
CA VAL A 11 -8.38 2.84 -0.42
C VAL A 11 -9.20 2.73 -1.71
N GLY A 12 -8.92 3.54 -2.73
CA GLY A 12 -9.68 3.53 -3.98
C GLY A 12 -9.52 2.26 -4.80
N LEU A 13 -8.43 1.52 -4.63
CA LEU A 13 -8.13 0.32 -5.42
C LEU A 13 -8.45 -0.95 -4.66
N VAL A 14 -8.35 -0.95 -3.34
CA VAL A 14 -8.52 -2.15 -2.51
C VAL A 14 -9.89 -2.20 -1.87
N GLN A 15 -10.44 -1.05 -1.48
CA GLN A 15 -11.71 -0.93 -0.78
C GLN A 15 -12.80 -0.23 -1.58
N GLY A 16 -12.49 0.17 -2.83
CA GLY A 16 -13.45 0.82 -3.72
C GLY A 16 -14.38 -0.16 -4.42
N PRO A 17 -15.20 0.34 -5.38
CA PRO A 17 -16.17 -0.51 -6.10
C PRO A 17 -15.53 -1.65 -6.86
N ASP A 18 -14.29 -1.46 -7.35
CA ASP A 18 -13.56 -2.45 -8.14
C ASP A 18 -12.50 -3.17 -7.30
N LYS A 19 -12.76 -3.36 -6.01
CA LYS A 19 -11.78 -3.99 -5.12
C LYS A 19 -11.40 -5.39 -5.62
N PRO A 20 -10.13 -5.80 -5.44
CA PRO A 20 -9.69 -7.13 -5.84
C PRO A 20 -10.42 -8.22 -5.06
N TRP A 21 -10.60 -9.38 -5.71
CA TRP A 21 -11.10 -10.55 -5.03
C TRP A 21 -10.14 -10.96 -3.91
N GLN A 22 -10.68 -11.32 -2.76
CA GLN A 22 -9.90 -11.70 -1.57
C GLN A 22 -8.95 -10.59 -1.09
N ALA A 23 -9.41 -9.33 -1.13
CA ALA A 23 -8.59 -8.19 -0.69
C ALA A 23 -8.10 -8.35 0.76
N GLN A 24 -8.91 -8.90 1.66
CA GLN A 24 -8.50 -9.11 3.05
C GLN A 24 -7.39 -10.15 3.17
N ALA A 25 -7.43 -11.22 2.38
CA ALA A 25 -6.35 -12.20 2.36
C ALA A 25 -5.06 -11.60 1.83
N LEU A 26 -5.15 -10.73 0.82
CA LEU A 26 -4.00 -10.01 0.29
C LEU A 26 -3.36 -9.11 1.36
N ILE A 27 -4.17 -8.35 2.07
CA ILE A 27 -3.69 -7.46 3.14
C ILE A 27 -2.98 -8.28 4.22
N SER A 28 -3.57 -9.40 4.64
CA SER A 28 -2.98 -10.28 5.64
C SER A 28 -1.63 -10.83 5.18
N THR A 29 -1.53 -11.26 3.93
CA THR A 29 -0.28 -11.77 3.35
C THR A 29 0.78 -10.67 3.33
N LEU A 30 0.42 -9.45 2.93
CA LEU A 30 1.36 -8.33 2.89
C LEU A 30 1.84 -7.96 4.28
N ASN A 31 0.98 -7.98 5.28
CA ASN A 31 1.39 -7.70 6.67
C ASN A 31 2.41 -8.74 7.15
N SER A 32 2.22 -10.02 6.79
CA SER A 32 3.19 -11.06 7.13
C SER A 32 4.53 -10.83 6.44
N LEU A 33 4.50 -10.48 5.15
CA LEU A 33 5.73 -10.19 4.40
C LEU A 33 6.47 -8.99 4.96
N MET A 34 5.74 -7.94 5.35
CA MET A 34 6.36 -6.76 5.97
C MET A 34 7.00 -7.10 7.31
N SER A 35 6.33 -7.94 8.12
CA SER A 35 6.89 -8.39 9.39
C SER A 35 8.19 -9.16 9.17
N ASP A 36 8.22 -10.07 8.20
CA ASP A 36 9.43 -10.83 7.86
C ASP A 36 10.53 -9.92 7.35
N ALA A 37 10.19 -8.93 6.51
CA ALA A 37 11.16 -7.97 6.00
C ALA A 37 11.81 -7.17 7.13
N ARG A 38 11.02 -6.74 8.12
CA ARG A 38 11.55 -6.00 9.27
C ARG A 38 12.49 -6.85 10.10
N GLN A 39 12.16 -8.13 10.31
CA GLN A 39 13.03 -9.04 11.06
C GLN A 39 14.36 -9.27 10.35
N SER A 40 14.36 -9.23 9.02
CA SER A 40 15.58 -9.40 8.21
C SER A 40 16.28 -8.08 7.90
N HIS A 41 15.80 -6.98 8.45
CA HIS A 41 16.30 -5.62 8.15
C HIS A 41 16.21 -5.29 6.65
N THR A 42 15.20 -5.81 5.96
CA THR A 42 14.96 -5.55 4.55
C THR A 42 14.13 -4.27 4.41
N PRO A 43 14.58 -3.29 3.61
CA PRO A 43 13.81 -2.06 3.42
C PRO A 43 12.45 -2.32 2.78
N ILE A 44 11.45 -1.55 3.19
CA ILE A 44 10.08 -1.62 2.67
C ILE A 44 9.76 -0.31 1.97
N PHE A 45 9.30 -0.41 0.72
CA PHE A 45 8.89 0.73 -0.08
C PHE A 45 7.44 0.54 -0.53
N LEU A 46 6.65 1.61 -0.46
CA LEU A 46 5.28 1.61 -0.96
C LEU A 46 5.15 2.65 -2.06
N ALA A 47 4.51 2.29 -3.16
CA ALA A 47 4.21 3.22 -4.25
C ALA A 47 2.70 3.40 -4.37
N ARG A 48 2.28 4.65 -4.56
CA ARG A 48 0.87 5.00 -4.75
C ARG A 48 0.64 5.42 -6.19
N HIS A 49 -0.47 4.96 -6.74
CA HIS A 49 -0.93 5.39 -8.05
C HIS A 49 -1.79 6.64 -7.87
N THR A 50 -1.49 7.70 -8.62
CA THR A 50 -2.26 8.92 -8.60
C THR A 50 -2.63 9.32 -10.02
N GLY A 51 -3.78 10.01 -10.16
CA GLY A 51 -4.25 10.54 -11.43
C GLY A 51 -4.10 12.05 -11.50
N PRO A 52 -4.65 12.66 -12.57
CA PRO A 52 -4.56 14.10 -12.75
C PRO A 52 -5.37 14.86 -11.70
N ALA A 53 -5.05 16.13 -11.55
CA ALA A 53 -5.80 17.04 -10.68
C ALA A 53 -7.27 17.04 -11.07
N GLY A 54 -8.17 17.01 -10.09
CA GLY A 54 -9.60 16.92 -10.30
C GLY A 54 -10.15 15.54 -10.48
N SER A 55 -9.29 14.51 -10.62
CA SER A 55 -9.75 13.11 -10.66
C SER A 55 -9.98 12.58 -9.23
N PRO A 56 -10.74 11.48 -9.08
CA PRO A 56 -10.95 10.89 -7.76
C PRO A 56 -9.66 10.43 -7.08
N ILE A 57 -8.60 10.20 -7.84
CA ILE A 57 -7.30 9.76 -7.32
C ILE A 57 -6.23 10.83 -7.51
N GLU A 58 -6.61 12.10 -7.49
CA GLU A 58 -5.60 13.17 -7.50
C GLU A 58 -4.70 13.06 -6.26
N PRO A 59 -3.46 13.56 -6.32
CA PRO A 59 -2.55 13.50 -5.18
C PRO A 59 -3.17 14.11 -3.92
N GLY A 60 -3.10 13.36 -2.83
CA GLY A 60 -3.64 13.81 -1.54
C GLY A 60 -5.11 13.49 -1.32
N SER A 61 -5.83 12.95 -2.31
CA SER A 61 -7.23 12.58 -2.12
C SER A 61 -7.36 11.37 -1.18
N PRO A 62 -8.53 11.20 -0.51
CA PRO A 62 -8.72 10.04 0.36
C PRO A 62 -8.55 8.70 -0.34
N LEU A 63 -8.89 8.61 -1.63
CA LEU A 63 -8.78 7.36 -2.38
C LEU A 63 -7.35 6.96 -2.68
N THR A 64 -6.38 7.89 -2.59
CA THR A 64 -4.96 7.59 -2.79
C THR A 64 -4.26 7.12 -1.51
N GLN A 65 -4.91 7.21 -0.37
CA GLN A 65 -4.29 6.84 0.90
C GLN A 65 -4.06 5.34 0.97
N ILE A 66 -2.96 4.94 1.61
CA ILE A 66 -2.67 3.54 1.88
C ILE A 66 -3.76 2.99 2.81
N VAL A 67 -4.22 1.77 2.56
CA VAL A 67 -5.25 1.17 3.41
C VAL A 67 -4.75 1.03 4.85
N GLN A 68 -5.63 1.35 5.81
CA GLN A 68 -5.27 1.37 7.22
C GLN A 68 -4.92 -0.01 7.76
N GLU A 69 -5.45 -1.06 7.17
CA GLU A 69 -5.22 -2.44 7.60
C GLU A 69 -3.78 -2.90 7.36
N LEU A 70 -3.01 -2.20 6.52
CA LEU A 70 -1.58 -2.45 6.41
C LEU A 70 -0.86 -1.90 7.65
N GLU A 71 -0.03 -2.73 8.27
CA GLU A 71 0.63 -2.41 9.52
C GLU A 71 1.93 -1.63 9.28
N LEU A 72 1.79 -0.34 8.95
CA LEU A 72 2.93 0.54 8.76
C LEU A 72 3.50 0.96 10.12
N ARG A 73 4.82 1.07 10.19
CA ARG A 73 5.54 1.42 11.42
C ARG A 73 6.18 2.81 11.36
N GLY A 74 6.11 3.49 10.22
CA GLY A 74 6.65 4.84 10.04
C GLY A 74 8.06 4.88 9.48
N ASP A 75 8.70 3.73 9.30
CA ASP A 75 10.05 3.65 8.73
C ASP A 75 10.05 3.24 7.25
N GLU A 76 8.87 3.03 6.67
CA GLU A 76 8.73 2.72 5.26
C GLU A 76 8.81 3.98 4.40
N ALA A 77 9.38 3.87 3.20
CA ALA A 77 9.37 4.95 2.22
C ALA A 77 8.12 4.85 1.35
N ILE A 78 7.42 5.97 1.17
CA ILE A 78 6.19 6.03 0.36
C ILE A 78 6.41 6.98 -0.81
N PHE A 79 6.16 6.48 -2.03
CA PHE A 79 6.30 7.25 -3.27
C PHE A 79 4.96 7.40 -3.97
N ASN A 80 4.80 8.50 -4.66
CA ASN A 80 3.64 8.75 -5.51
C ASN A 80 3.94 8.48 -6.97
#